data_337b90d43ccd0b6827cbc1611b93c60f
#
_entry.id   337b90d43ccd0b6827cbc1611b93c60f
#
_cell.length_a   1.000
_cell.length_b   1.000
_cell.length_c   1.000
_cell.angle_alpha   90.00
_cell.angle_beta   90.00
_cell.angle_gamma   90.00
#
_symmetry.space_group_name_H-M   'P 1'
#
loop_
_entity.id
_entity.type
_entity.pdbx_description
1 polymer ?
#
loop_
_entity_poly.entity_id
_entity_poly.type
_entity_poly.pdbx_seq_one_letter_code
_entity_poly.pdbx_strand_id
1 'polypeptide(L)'
;MAVKSKRAEPDDVEIKLSCQPSYTLAYCFLEAGESVLAESGSMAAMSAGINVSAGIGPGGVTKAVLRKQLGGESFFMARYSSTVHGAWVALAPKYPGDIEHAVLRDGRGLLIQSGSLLGVSAGLSIDVKWAGVRSIVMREGSMLLKVTGRGDALMSSYGGIQKFELEAGEQMIVDTSHLVGFSEDISFKVGPLGGVGVAALSGEGIVAKLTGPGLVYIQTRAETGIKGWLFPKSEQNRG
;
A
#
# COMPACT_ATOMS: atom_id res chain seq x y z
N MET A 1 -12.30 27.76 6.14
CA MET A 1 -13.44 27.21 6.89
C MET A 1 -12.92 25.90 7.53
N ALA A 2 -12.59 25.92 8.82
CA ALA A 2 -12.02 24.77 9.50
C ALA A 2 -13.13 23.82 9.95
N VAL A 3 -13.33 22.72 9.24
CA VAL A 3 -14.19 21.64 9.72
C VAL A 3 -13.38 20.85 10.73
N LYS A 4 -13.71 21.00 12.02
CA LYS A 4 -13.18 20.13 13.09
C LYS A 4 -13.76 18.74 12.92
N SER A 5 -12.97 17.80 12.42
CA SER A 5 -13.25 16.38 12.51
C SER A 5 -12.95 15.92 13.95
N LYS A 6 -13.80 15.07 14.52
CA LYS A 6 -13.55 14.47 15.84
C LYS A 6 -12.57 13.30 15.65
N ARG A 7 -11.42 13.36 16.33
CA ARG A 7 -10.56 12.18 16.52
C ARG A 7 -11.36 11.12 17.29
N ALA A 8 -11.30 9.88 16.85
CA ALA A 8 -11.99 8.79 17.53
C ALA A 8 -11.26 8.39 18.82
N GLU A 9 -9.91 8.48 18.83
CA GLU A 9 -9.02 8.08 19.93
C GLU A 9 -7.76 8.97 19.97
N PRO A 10 -7.04 9.04 21.11
CA PRO A 10 -5.85 9.88 21.26
C PRO A 10 -4.69 9.54 20.33
N ASP A 11 -4.60 8.26 19.91
CA ASP A 11 -3.51 7.77 19.05
C ASP A 11 -3.82 7.85 17.56
N ASP A 12 -5.01 8.35 17.19
CA ASP A 12 -5.44 8.45 15.80
C ASP A 12 -4.94 9.74 15.16
N VAL A 13 -4.37 9.62 13.97
CA VAL A 13 -4.06 10.76 13.12
C VAL A 13 -5.35 11.20 12.42
N GLU A 14 -5.71 12.48 12.48
CA GLU A 14 -6.83 12.99 11.71
C GLU A 14 -6.46 12.99 10.22
N ILE A 15 -7.16 12.14 9.43
CA ILE A 15 -6.92 11.99 7.99
C ILE A 15 -8.13 12.51 7.21
N LYS A 16 -7.86 13.34 6.20
CA LYS A 16 -8.88 13.79 5.24
C LYS A 16 -8.44 13.47 3.82
N LEU A 17 -9.31 12.78 3.10
CA LEU A 17 -9.12 12.50 1.69
C LEU A 17 -9.82 13.57 0.85
N SER A 18 -9.16 14.03 -0.22
CA SER A 18 -9.70 14.99 -1.18
C SER A 18 -9.46 14.51 -2.60
N CYS A 19 -10.20 15.04 -3.55
CA CYS A 19 -10.11 14.71 -4.98
C CYS A 19 -10.40 13.23 -5.29
N GLN A 20 -11.14 12.53 -4.42
CA GLN A 20 -11.54 11.14 -4.67
C GLN A 20 -12.47 11.06 -5.90
N PRO A 21 -12.47 9.93 -6.61
CA PRO A 21 -11.67 8.70 -6.41
C PRO A 21 -10.48 8.56 -7.37
N SER A 22 -10.11 9.59 -8.13
CA SER A 22 -9.20 9.41 -9.27
C SER A 22 -7.81 10.01 -9.09
N TYR A 23 -7.70 11.08 -8.30
CA TYR A 23 -6.47 11.81 -8.03
C TYR A 23 -6.42 12.16 -6.55
N THR A 24 -6.67 11.17 -5.72
CA THR A 24 -6.88 11.36 -4.29
C THR A 24 -5.61 11.85 -3.60
N LEU A 25 -5.78 12.84 -2.74
CA LEU A 25 -4.76 13.41 -1.88
C LEU A 25 -5.15 13.17 -0.42
N ALA A 26 -4.23 12.66 0.40
CA ALA A 26 -4.45 12.46 1.81
C ALA A 26 -3.79 13.56 2.63
N TYR A 27 -4.58 14.31 3.38
CA TYR A 27 -4.10 15.24 4.39
C TYR A 27 -4.05 14.54 5.74
N CYS A 28 -2.85 14.43 6.31
CA CYS A 28 -2.61 13.93 7.66
C CYS A 28 -2.39 15.12 8.57
N PHE A 29 -3.32 15.40 9.50
CA PHE A 29 -3.23 16.48 10.48
C PHE A 29 -2.58 15.95 11.74
N LEU A 30 -1.50 16.60 12.18
CA LEU A 30 -0.66 16.17 13.28
C LEU A 30 -0.69 17.18 14.42
N GLU A 31 -0.84 16.68 15.63
CA GLU A 31 -0.61 17.45 16.84
C GLU A 31 0.89 17.46 17.22
N ALA A 32 1.27 18.32 18.15
CA ALA A 32 2.64 18.36 18.64
C ALA A 32 3.07 16.99 19.20
N GLY A 33 4.18 16.45 18.70
CA GLY A 33 4.72 15.15 19.06
C GLY A 33 4.20 13.97 18.20
N GLU A 34 3.16 14.16 17.40
CA GLU A 34 2.65 13.12 16.51
C GLU A 34 3.50 12.99 15.23
N SER A 35 3.41 11.83 14.62
CA SER A 35 4.11 11.58 13.36
C SER A 35 3.40 10.56 12.48
N VAL A 36 3.64 10.67 11.19
CA VAL A 36 3.26 9.71 10.17
C VAL A 36 4.50 9.26 9.39
N LEU A 37 4.55 7.98 9.05
CA LEU A 37 5.50 7.43 8.10
C LEU A 37 4.82 7.34 6.75
N ALA A 38 5.47 7.83 5.69
CA ALA A 38 4.93 7.76 4.35
C ALA A 38 6.00 7.36 3.34
N GLU A 39 5.56 6.81 2.20
CA GLU A 39 6.44 6.49 1.08
C GLU A 39 7.29 7.70 0.71
N SER A 40 8.60 7.49 0.54
CA SER A 40 9.51 8.56 0.15
C SER A 40 9.14 9.14 -1.21
N GLY A 41 9.01 10.46 -1.28
CA GLY A 41 8.58 11.16 -2.50
C GLY A 41 7.07 11.35 -2.62
N SER A 42 6.26 10.84 -1.69
CA SER A 42 4.81 11.02 -1.71
C SER A 42 4.34 12.40 -1.19
N MET A 43 5.19 13.16 -0.52
CA MET A 43 4.82 14.47 0.02
C MET A 43 4.58 15.48 -1.11
N ALA A 44 3.34 15.94 -1.23
CA ALA A 44 2.93 17.00 -2.14
C ALA A 44 3.08 18.40 -1.54
N ALA A 45 2.75 18.55 -0.26
CA ALA A 45 2.85 19.80 0.49
C ALA A 45 2.85 19.52 1.99
N MET A 46 3.34 20.45 2.79
CA MET A 46 3.22 20.39 4.25
C MET A 46 3.21 21.80 4.85
N SER A 47 2.62 21.94 6.03
CA SER A 47 2.66 23.18 6.80
C SER A 47 4.03 23.39 7.46
N ALA A 48 4.31 24.62 7.86
CA ALA A 48 5.44 24.93 8.74
C ALA A 48 5.30 24.16 10.08
N GLY A 49 6.42 23.79 10.70
CA GLY A 49 6.43 23.01 11.95
C GLY A 49 6.46 21.50 11.77
N ILE A 50 6.50 21.01 10.53
CA ILE A 50 6.78 19.61 10.22
C ILE A 50 8.28 19.40 10.04
N ASN A 51 8.84 18.46 10.80
CA ASN A 51 10.19 17.95 10.63
C ASN A 51 10.16 16.67 9.80
N VAL A 52 11.09 16.57 8.84
CA VAL A 52 11.24 15.41 7.97
C VAL A 52 12.53 14.68 8.30
N SER A 53 12.45 13.38 8.49
CA SER A 53 13.62 12.52 8.71
C SER A 53 13.49 11.21 7.94
N ALA A 54 14.62 10.51 7.74
CA ALA A 54 14.56 9.16 7.18
C ALA A 54 13.74 8.26 8.12
N GLY A 55 12.68 7.66 7.58
CA GLY A 55 11.77 6.83 8.35
C GLY A 55 12.40 5.47 8.65
N ILE A 56 12.65 5.23 9.94
CA ILE A 56 12.81 3.87 10.46
C ILE A 56 11.51 3.61 11.19
N GLY A 57 10.71 2.63 10.73
CA GLY A 57 9.42 2.32 11.34
C GLY A 57 9.53 2.04 12.83
N PRO A 58 8.48 2.29 13.64
CA PRO A 58 8.40 1.80 15.00
C PRO A 58 8.42 0.26 14.94
N GLY A 59 9.33 -0.37 15.66
CA GLY A 59 9.58 -1.82 15.61
C GLY A 59 10.93 -2.17 15.01
N GLY A 60 11.76 -1.16 14.68
CA GLY A 60 13.15 -1.38 14.31
C GLY A 60 13.29 -2.16 13.01
N VAL A 61 12.61 -1.71 11.96
CA VAL A 61 12.98 -2.16 10.60
C VAL A 61 14.45 -1.86 10.46
N THR A 62 15.27 -2.87 10.65
CA THR A 62 16.72 -2.74 10.64
C THR A 62 17.12 -2.12 9.32
N LYS A 63 18.13 -1.25 9.32
CA LYS A 63 18.74 -0.65 8.11
C LYS A 63 19.02 -1.69 7.01
N ALA A 64 19.08 -2.96 7.36
CA ALA A 64 19.26 -4.10 6.46
C ALA A 64 18.03 -4.40 5.59
N VAL A 65 16.81 -4.21 6.10
CA VAL A 65 15.56 -4.43 5.32
C VAL A 65 15.35 -3.26 4.35
N LEU A 66 15.68 -2.04 4.75
CA LEU A 66 15.64 -0.85 3.88
C LEU A 66 16.66 -0.88 2.74
N ARG A 67 17.75 -1.66 2.89
CA ARG A 67 18.84 -1.75 1.90
C ARG A 67 18.80 -2.97 1.00
N LYS A 68 18.02 -3.99 1.33
CA LYS A 68 17.96 -5.17 0.49
C LYS A 68 17.07 -4.87 -0.71
N GLN A 69 17.71 -4.48 -1.82
CA GLN A 69 17.14 -4.55 -3.15
C GLN A 69 16.61 -5.96 -3.40
N LEU A 70 15.32 -6.14 -3.20
CA LEU A 70 14.62 -7.35 -3.59
C LEU A 70 13.79 -6.98 -4.81
N GLY A 71 14.27 -7.35 -5.98
CA GLY A 71 13.56 -7.16 -7.25
C GLY A 71 13.65 -5.77 -7.89
N GLY A 72 14.59 -4.90 -7.48
CA GLY A 72 14.88 -3.64 -8.18
C GLY A 72 14.17 -2.39 -7.66
N GLU A 73 13.16 -2.50 -6.78
CA GLU A 73 12.55 -1.35 -6.13
C GLU A 73 12.95 -1.29 -4.65
N SER A 74 13.40 -0.12 -4.21
CA SER A 74 13.74 0.15 -2.82
C SER A 74 12.51 0.74 -2.13
N PHE A 75 12.00 0.06 -1.11
CA PHE A 75 10.93 0.60 -0.27
C PHE A 75 11.54 1.53 0.78
N PHE A 76 11.41 2.82 0.57
CA PHE A 76 11.88 3.86 1.49
C PHE A 76 10.70 4.60 2.10
N MET A 77 10.79 4.88 3.39
CA MET A 77 9.80 5.69 4.11
C MET A 77 10.47 6.96 4.63
N ALA A 78 9.71 8.04 4.64
CA ALA A 78 10.03 9.29 5.32
C ALA A 78 9.13 9.44 6.55
N ARG A 79 9.67 9.94 7.66
CA ARG A 79 8.90 10.30 8.85
C ARG A 79 8.63 11.78 8.83
N TYR A 80 7.36 12.14 8.94
CA TYR A 80 6.88 13.50 9.11
C TYR A 80 6.39 13.64 10.55
N SER A 81 7.03 14.48 11.36
CA SER A 81 6.70 14.71 12.77
C SER A 81 6.38 16.17 13.03
N SER A 82 5.36 16.44 13.82
CA SER A 82 4.98 17.79 14.16
C SER A 82 5.61 18.26 15.47
N THR A 83 6.03 19.53 15.50
CA THR A 83 6.48 20.24 16.70
C THR A 83 5.42 21.20 17.22
N VAL A 84 4.34 21.40 16.49
CA VAL A 84 3.25 22.33 16.79
C VAL A 84 1.89 21.66 16.64
N HIS A 85 0.86 22.24 17.23
CA HIS A 85 -0.52 21.74 17.07
C HIS A 85 -1.10 22.13 15.70
N GLY A 86 -1.88 21.21 15.12
CA GLY A 86 -2.62 21.46 13.89
C GLY A 86 -1.77 21.56 12.62
N ALA A 87 -0.53 21.08 12.66
CA ALA A 87 0.30 20.96 11.46
C ALA A 87 -0.25 19.84 10.57
N TRP A 88 0.10 19.86 9.29
CA TRP A 88 -0.38 18.85 8.35
C TRP A 88 0.66 18.54 7.28
N VAL A 89 0.60 17.33 6.76
CA VAL A 89 1.28 16.89 5.55
C VAL A 89 0.27 16.30 4.57
N ALA A 90 0.39 16.70 3.31
CA ALA A 90 -0.41 16.17 2.20
C ALA A 90 0.41 15.14 1.42
N LEU A 91 -0.13 13.95 1.29
CA LEU A 91 0.49 12.80 0.62
C LEU A 91 -0.26 12.51 -0.69
N ALA A 92 0.50 12.44 -1.79
CA ALA A 92 0.02 12.09 -3.12
C ALA A 92 0.59 10.72 -3.54
N PRO A 93 -0.24 9.79 -4.03
CA PRO A 93 0.24 8.55 -4.62
C PRO A 93 1.12 8.79 -5.85
N LYS A 94 2.03 7.86 -6.11
CA LYS A 94 2.88 7.86 -7.31
C LYS A 94 2.07 7.77 -8.61
N TYR A 95 0.97 7.03 -8.59
CA TYR A 95 0.09 6.83 -9.74
C TYR A 95 -1.24 7.56 -9.56
N PRO A 96 -1.87 8.01 -10.67
CA PRO A 96 -3.21 8.58 -10.61
C PRO A 96 -4.20 7.50 -10.16
N GLY A 97 -4.85 7.75 -9.02
CA GLY A 97 -5.73 6.76 -8.42
C GLY A 97 -6.36 7.21 -7.11
N ASP A 98 -6.85 6.25 -6.38
CA ASP A 98 -7.54 6.46 -5.12
C ASP A 98 -6.68 6.09 -3.91
N ILE A 99 -7.14 6.51 -2.74
CA ILE A 99 -6.55 6.16 -1.43
C ILE A 99 -7.64 5.55 -0.57
N GLU A 100 -7.38 4.36 -0.04
CA GLU A 100 -8.18 3.75 1.03
C GLU A 100 -7.52 4.05 2.37
N HIS A 101 -8.31 4.58 3.28
CA HIS A 101 -7.93 4.81 4.68
C HIS A 101 -8.45 3.64 5.52
N ALA A 102 -7.57 2.76 5.94
CA ALA A 102 -7.87 1.62 6.79
C ALA A 102 -7.45 1.91 8.22
N VAL A 103 -8.39 1.73 9.17
CA VAL A 103 -8.15 1.90 10.60
C VAL A 103 -7.95 0.54 11.22
N LEU A 104 -6.74 0.29 11.75
CA LEU A 104 -6.39 -0.96 12.40
C LEU A 104 -6.66 -0.86 13.90
N ARG A 105 -7.43 -1.83 14.40
CA ARG A 105 -7.80 -2.00 15.80
C ARG A 105 -7.70 -3.49 16.16
N ASP A 106 -7.68 -3.79 17.43
CA ASP A 106 -7.84 -5.15 17.95
C ASP A 106 -6.82 -6.18 17.48
N GLY A 107 -5.61 -5.72 17.11
CA GLY A 107 -4.51 -6.59 16.72
C GLY A 107 -4.65 -7.23 15.34
N ARG A 108 -5.70 -6.91 14.58
CA ARG A 108 -5.85 -7.38 13.20
C ARG A 108 -4.89 -6.66 12.27
N GLY A 109 -4.13 -7.42 11.49
CA GLY A 109 -3.17 -6.88 10.53
C GLY A 109 -3.70 -6.82 9.11
N LEU A 110 -2.97 -6.08 8.29
CA LEU A 110 -3.13 -6.06 6.82
C LEU A 110 -1.85 -6.55 6.15
N LEU A 111 -2.01 -7.27 5.06
CA LEU A 111 -0.95 -7.59 4.13
C LEU A 111 -1.13 -6.69 2.90
N ILE A 112 -0.19 -5.80 2.64
CA ILE A 112 -0.29 -4.75 1.62
C ILE A 112 0.89 -4.91 0.66
N GLN A 113 0.67 -4.77 -0.64
CA GLN A 113 1.77 -4.70 -1.60
C GLN A 113 2.63 -3.47 -1.35
N SER A 114 3.96 -3.61 -1.44
CA SER A 114 4.90 -2.52 -1.14
C SER A 114 4.63 -1.25 -1.96
N GLY A 115 4.26 -1.40 -3.23
CA GLY A 115 3.91 -0.27 -4.11
C GLY A 115 2.54 0.37 -3.84
N SER A 116 1.74 -0.24 -2.95
CA SER A 116 0.42 0.27 -2.55
C SER A 116 0.40 0.84 -1.13
N LEU A 117 1.46 0.71 -0.33
CA LEU A 117 1.51 1.31 1.01
C LEU A 117 1.97 2.76 0.92
N LEU A 118 1.03 3.70 1.02
CA LEU A 118 1.31 5.14 0.97
C LEU A 118 1.81 5.68 2.32
N GLY A 119 1.22 5.25 3.44
CA GLY A 119 1.63 5.73 4.76
C GLY A 119 0.97 5.02 5.91
N VAL A 120 1.54 5.20 7.11
CA VAL A 120 1.02 4.66 8.37
C VAL A 120 1.22 5.64 9.52
N SER A 121 0.30 5.68 10.48
CA SER A 121 0.50 6.39 11.74
C SER A 121 1.55 5.71 12.63
N ALA A 122 2.07 6.42 13.63
CA ALA A 122 3.17 5.97 14.48
C ALA A 122 2.86 4.70 15.30
N GLY A 123 1.59 4.42 15.56
CA GLY A 123 1.14 3.23 16.30
C GLY A 123 1.20 1.92 15.51
N LEU A 124 1.52 1.99 14.21
CA LEU A 124 1.62 0.83 13.34
C LEU A 124 3.07 0.42 13.10
N SER A 125 3.28 -0.89 13.04
CA SER A 125 4.54 -1.53 12.66
C SER A 125 4.43 -2.13 11.27
N ILE A 126 5.52 -2.05 10.50
CA ILE A 126 5.64 -2.60 9.16
C ILE A 126 6.72 -3.66 9.17
N ASP A 127 6.35 -4.89 8.83
CA ASP A 127 7.26 -6.01 8.68
C ASP A 127 7.20 -6.55 7.24
N VAL A 128 8.35 -7.00 6.73
CA VAL A 128 8.36 -7.71 5.45
C VAL A 128 7.96 -9.15 5.72
N LYS A 129 6.81 -9.57 5.21
CA LYS A 129 6.39 -10.96 5.29
C LYS A 129 7.16 -11.78 4.25
N TRP A 130 8.21 -12.46 4.68
CA TRP A 130 8.78 -13.57 3.94
C TRP A 130 7.81 -14.75 4.09
N ALA A 131 6.86 -14.85 3.19
CA ALA A 131 6.11 -16.08 3.09
C ALA A 131 7.07 -17.14 2.55
N GLY A 132 7.59 -17.98 3.42
CA GLY A 132 8.61 -19.01 3.29
C GLY A 132 8.78 -19.82 1.98
N VAL A 133 8.43 -19.26 0.88
CA VAL A 133 8.52 -19.84 -0.45
C VAL A 133 9.21 -18.82 -1.36
N ARG A 134 10.26 -19.26 -2.03
CA ARG A 134 10.98 -18.58 -3.12
C ARG A 134 10.09 -18.07 -4.27
N SER A 135 8.77 -18.13 -4.15
CA SER A 135 7.79 -17.91 -5.22
C SER A 135 6.78 -16.78 -4.97
N ILE A 136 6.88 -15.99 -3.89
CA ILE A 136 6.06 -14.78 -3.79
C ILE A 136 6.90 -13.58 -4.21
N VAL A 137 7.52 -13.68 -5.35
CA VAL A 137 7.82 -12.52 -6.14
C VAL A 137 6.53 -12.22 -6.88
N MET A 138 5.70 -11.34 -6.31
CA MET A 138 4.65 -10.69 -7.07
C MET A 138 5.27 -10.16 -8.34
N ARG A 139 4.54 -10.14 -9.44
CA ARG A 139 5.04 -9.66 -10.72
C ARG A 139 5.77 -8.31 -10.49
N GLU A 140 6.99 -8.19 -11.02
CA GLU A 140 7.85 -6.98 -10.93
C GLU A 140 8.54 -6.69 -9.59
N GLY A 141 8.70 -7.68 -8.71
CA GLY A 141 9.53 -7.51 -7.50
C GLY A 141 8.83 -6.86 -6.31
N SER A 142 7.52 -6.61 -6.36
CA SER A 142 6.78 -6.11 -5.21
C SER A 142 6.71 -7.16 -4.10
N MET A 143 6.80 -6.70 -2.85
CA MET A 143 6.75 -7.52 -1.65
C MET A 143 5.42 -7.33 -0.94
N LEU A 144 5.01 -8.31 -0.13
CA LEU A 144 3.95 -8.13 0.85
C LEU A 144 4.53 -7.57 2.14
N LEU A 145 3.99 -6.45 2.55
CA LEU A 145 4.27 -5.79 3.82
C LEU A 145 3.15 -6.16 4.80
N LYS A 146 3.53 -6.68 5.96
CA LYS A 146 2.60 -6.90 7.06
C LYS A 146 2.54 -5.65 7.91
N VAL A 147 1.36 -5.02 7.97
CA VAL A 147 1.08 -3.85 8.81
C VAL A 147 0.26 -4.30 9.99
N THR A 148 0.76 -4.07 11.21
CA THR A 148 0.11 -4.48 12.46
C THR A 148 0.21 -3.38 13.51
N GLY A 149 -0.62 -3.47 14.54
CA GLY A 149 -0.67 -2.50 15.63
C GLY A 149 -2.01 -1.79 15.69
N ARG A 150 -2.02 -0.58 16.27
CA ARG A 150 -3.20 0.27 16.38
C ARG A 150 -2.93 1.61 15.71
N GLY A 151 -3.80 2.03 14.82
CA GLY A 151 -3.64 3.30 14.08
C GLY A 151 -4.18 3.26 12.67
N ASP A 152 -3.69 4.16 11.84
CA ASP A 152 -4.17 4.47 10.51
C ASP A 152 -3.19 4.01 9.44
N ALA A 153 -3.68 3.26 8.45
CA ALA A 153 -2.93 2.87 7.27
C ALA A 153 -3.57 3.49 6.01
N LEU A 154 -2.75 4.06 5.16
CA LEU A 154 -3.15 4.60 3.86
C LEU A 154 -2.64 3.68 2.77
N MET A 155 -3.57 3.14 2.00
CA MET A 155 -3.28 2.33 0.82
C MET A 155 -3.61 3.11 -0.44
N SER A 156 -2.71 3.15 -1.40
CA SER A 156 -2.91 3.81 -2.69
C SER A 156 -3.11 2.79 -3.81
N SER A 157 -3.77 3.22 -4.87
CA SER A 157 -4.01 2.41 -6.06
C SER A 157 -3.65 3.13 -7.33
N TYR A 158 -3.46 2.37 -8.39
CA TYR A 158 -3.54 2.87 -9.75
C TYR A 158 -4.99 2.69 -10.26
N GLY A 159 -5.68 3.82 -10.50
CA GLY A 159 -7.13 3.84 -10.72
C GLY A 159 -7.92 3.75 -9.40
N GLY A 160 -9.15 3.27 -9.45
CA GLY A 160 -10.00 3.15 -8.28
C GLY A 160 -9.66 1.94 -7.41
N ILE A 161 -10.02 2.00 -6.14
CA ILE A 161 -9.96 0.86 -5.21
C ILE A 161 -11.35 0.21 -5.12
N GLN A 162 -11.36 -1.12 -5.18
CA GLN A 162 -12.53 -1.94 -4.90
C GLN A 162 -12.26 -2.80 -3.68
N LYS A 163 -13.22 -2.82 -2.75
CA LYS A 163 -13.16 -3.58 -1.51
C LYS A 163 -14.16 -4.72 -1.54
N PHE A 164 -13.70 -5.91 -1.20
CA PHE A 164 -14.50 -7.12 -1.09
C PHE A 164 -14.39 -7.69 0.31
N GLU A 165 -15.49 -8.14 0.86
CA GLU A 165 -15.52 -8.89 2.11
C GLU A 165 -15.82 -10.35 1.77
N LEU A 166 -14.89 -11.24 2.11
CA LEU A 166 -15.05 -12.67 1.91
C LEU A 166 -15.53 -13.32 3.21
N GLU A 167 -16.55 -14.14 3.09
CA GLU A 167 -17.02 -14.99 4.19
C GLU A 167 -16.05 -16.16 4.44
N ALA A 168 -16.22 -16.85 5.57
CA ALA A 168 -15.39 -18.00 5.92
C ALA A 168 -15.49 -19.10 4.85
N GLY A 169 -14.36 -19.46 4.24
CA GLY A 169 -14.28 -20.45 3.16
C GLY A 169 -14.61 -19.92 1.77
N GLU A 170 -15.11 -18.70 1.65
CA GLU A 170 -15.32 -18.05 0.36
C GLU A 170 -13.98 -17.82 -0.35
N GLN A 171 -13.95 -18.06 -1.66
CA GLN A 171 -12.73 -17.97 -2.45
C GLN A 171 -12.83 -16.90 -3.52
N MET A 172 -11.72 -16.16 -3.71
CA MET A 172 -11.54 -15.18 -4.76
C MET A 172 -10.20 -15.39 -5.46
N ILE A 173 -10.16 -15.22 -6.77
CA ILE A 173 -8.92 -15.26 -7.56
C ILE A 173 -8.67 -13.87 -8.09
N VAL A 174 -7.49 -13.33 -7.83
CA VAL A 174 -7.08 -11.97 -8.20
C VAL A 174 -5.75 -12.05 -8.96
N ASP A 175 -5.65 -11.37 -10.10
CA ASP A 175 -4.35 -11.12 -10.75
C ASP A 175 -3.47 -10.32 -9.79
N THR A 176 -2.23 -10.78 -9.56
CA THR A 176 -1.34 -10.14 -8.59
C THR A 176 -1.04 -8.68 -8.92
N SER A 177 -1.12 -8.27 -10.18
CA SER A 177 -0.94 -6.86 -10.59
C SER A 177 -2.11 -5.94 -10.21
N HIS A 178 -3.27 -6.51 -9.89
CA HIS A 178 -4.45 -5.81 -9.41
C HIS A 178 -4.63 -5.88 -7.89
N LEU A 179 -3.83 -6.67 -7.18
CA LEU A 179 -3.94 -6.81 -5.73
C LEU A 179 -3.31 -5.60 -5.04
N VAL A 180 -4.05 -4.92 -4.18
CA VAL A 180 -3.57 -3.83 -3.30
C VAL A 180 -3.17 -4.39 -1.94
N GLY A 181 -4.05 -5.18 -1.33
CA GLY A 181 -3.82 -5.77 -0.04
C GLY A 181 -5.01 -6.60 0.45
N PHE A 182 -4.87 -7.21 1.62
CA PHE A 182 -5.93 -8.02 2.23
C PHE A 182 -5.70 -8.16 3.75
N SER A 183 -6.76 -8.52 4.48
CA SER A 183 -6.69 -8.79 5.93
C SER A 183 -5.78 -9.98 6.24
N GLU A 184 -5.10 -9.94 7.37
CA GLU A 184 -4.20 -11.01 7.81
C GLU A 184 -4.89 -12.38 7.96
N ASP A 185 -6.18 -12.39 8.25
CA ASP A 185 -7.01 -13.61 8.41
C ASP A 185 -7.27 -14.35 7.09
N ILE A 186 -7.07 -13.68 5.94
CA ILE A 186 -7.18 -14.29 4.62
C ILE A 186 -6.04 -15.28 4.43
N SER A 187 -6.38 -16.54 4.14
CA SER A 187 -5.39 -17.49 3.65
C SER A 187 -5.17 -17.30 2.14
N PHE A 188 -3.93 -17.40 1.69
CA PHE A 188 -3.62 -17.14 0.29
C PHE A 188 -2.57 -18.09 -0.30
N LYS A 189 -2.68 -18.30 -1.62
CA LYS A 189 -1.70 -19.04 -2.43
C LYS A 189 -1.46 -18.27 -3.72
N VAL A 190 -0.21 -18.13 -4.12
CA VAL A 190 0.19 -17.45 -5.36
C VAL A 190 0.73 -18.48 -6.35
N GLY A 191 0.31 -18.36 -7.59
CA GLY A 191 0.75 -19.29 -8.64
C GLY A 191 0.14 -18.96 -10.00
N PRO A 192 0.53 -19.69 -11.06
CA PRO A 192 -0.03 -19.51 -12.39
C PRO A 192 -1.51 -19.95 -12.44
N LEU A 193 -2.32 -19.20 -13.16
CA LEU A 193 -3.73 -19.56 -13.40
C LEU A 193 -3.80 -20.79 -14.31
N GLY A 194 -4.51 -21.86 -13.86
CA GLY A 194 -4.70 -23.08 -14.67
C GLY A 194 -3.44 -23.92 -14.93
N GLY A 195 -2.32 -23.61 -14.25
CA GLY A 195 -1.01 -24.25 -14.49
C GLY A 195 -0.14 -23.51 -15.51
N VAL A 196 1.13 -23.91 -15.59
CA VAL A 196 2.18 -23.17 -16.36
C VAL A 196 1.80 -23.04 -17.85
N GLY A 197 1.22 -24.07 -18.45
CA GLY A 197 0.86 -24.07 -19.87
C GLY A 197 -0.32 -23.14 -20.19
N VAL A 198 -1.34 -23.12 -19.33
CA VAL A 198 -2.52 -22.25 -19.50
C VAL A 198 -2.14 -20.78 -19.25
N ALA A 199 -1.38 -20.50 -18.22
CA ALA A 199 -0.93 -19.13 -17.90
C ALA A 199 -0.09 -18.52 -19.04
N ALA A 200 0.73 -19.34 -19.75
CA ALA A 200 1.53 -18.88 -20.89
C ALA A 200 0.65 -18.52 -22.11
N LEU A 201 -0.47 -19.23 -22.31
CA LEU A 201 -1.35 -19.03 -23.46
C LEU A 201 -2.44 -17.98 -23.22
N SER A 202 -2.95 -17.87 -21.99
CA SER A 202 -4.03 -16.93 -21.65
C SER A 202 -3.53 -15.47 -21.46
N GLY A 203 -2.24 -15.28 -21.26
CA GLY A 203 -1.69 -13.96 -20.91
C GLY A 203 -1.98 -13.52 -19.45
N GLU A 204 -2.72 -14.32 -18.67
CA GLU A 204 -3.16 -14.05 -17.29
C GLU A 204 -2.02 -14.36 -16.32
N GLY A 205 -0.95 -14.20 -16.33
CA GLY A 205 0.24 -14.29 -15.49
C GLY A 205 0.04 -15.06 -14.17
N ILE A 206 0.46 -14.43 -13.09
CA ILE A 206 0.44 -14.98 -11.73
C ILE A 206 -0.79 -14.45 -11.00
N VAL A 207 -1.55 -15.34 -10.37
CA VAL A 207 -2.73 -14.99 -9.58
C VAL A 207 -2.56 -15.33 -8.10
N ALA A 208 -3.22 -14.56 -7.24
CA ALA A 208 -3.44 -14.87 -5.85
C ALA A 208 -4.81 -15.54 -5.69
N LYS A 209 -4.84 -16.75 -5.13
CA LYS A 209 -6.04 -17.43 -4.67
C LYS A 209 -6.21 -17.11 -3.20
N LEU A 210 -7.25 -16.35 -2.88
CA LEU A 210 -7.56 -15.84 -1.55
C LEU A 210 -8.73 -16.62 -0.98
N THR A 211 -8.70 -16.95 0.31
CA THR A 211 -9.81 -17.63 1.00
C THR A 211 -10.10 -16.91 2.30
N GLY A 212 -11.34 -16.46 2.48
CA GLY A 212 -11.83 -15.77 3.66
C GLY A 212 -11.85 -16.60 4.95
N PRO A 213 -12.12 -15.96 6.07
CA PRO A 213 -12.80 -14.67 6.16
C PRO A 213 -11.85 -13.46 6.08
N GLY A 214 -12.37 -12.30 5.61
CA GLY A 214 -11.67 -11.02 5.67
C GLY A 214 -11.86 -10.11 4.48
N LEU A 215 -11.16 -8.98 4.49
CA LEU A 215 -11.25 -7.96 3.44
C LEU A 215 -10.15 -8.14 2.40
N VAL A 216 -10.51 -7.90 1.14
CA VAL A 216 -9.60 -7.89 -0.01
C VAL A 216 -9.75 -6.55 -0.72
N TYR A 217 -8.64 -5.91 -1.07
CA TYR A 217 -8.58 -4.65 -1.79
C TYR A 217 -7.91 -4.87 -3.13
N ILE A 218 -8.56 -4.46 -4.21
CA ILE A 218 -7.99 -4.51 -5.56
C ILE A 218 -8.04 -3.15 -6.23
N GLN A 219 -7.13 -2.93 -7.17
CA GLN A 219 -7.07 -1.73 -8.01
C GLN A 219 -7.59 -2.01 -9.42
N THR A 220 -8.20 -1.00 -10.03
CA THR A 220 -8.84 -1.14 -11.35
C THR A 220 -7.86 -1.10 -12.53
N ARG A 221 -6.61 -0.74 -12.31
CA ARG A 221 -5.55 -0.67 -13.32
C ARG A 221 -4.30 -1.39 -12.84
N ALA A 222 -3.49 -1.85 -13.77
CA ALA A 222 -2.20 -2.47 -13.51
C ALA A 222 -1.07 -1.65 -14.15
N GLU A 223 0.08 -1.55 -13.48
CA GLU A 223 1.25 -0.79 -14.00
C GLU A 223 1.76 -1.33 -15.33
N THR A 224 1.67 -2.65 -15.53
CA THR A 224 2.06 -3.30 -16.78
C THR A 224 1.31 -2.74 -17.99
N GLY A 225 0.04 -2.40 -17.81
CA GLY A 225 -0.79 -1.80 -18.86
C GLY A 225 -0.30 -0.43 -19.30
N ILE A 226 0.06 0.44 -18.35
CA ILE A 226 0.52 1.80 -18.68
C ILE A 226 1.91 1.79 -19.31
N LYS A 227 2.82 0.93 -18.84
CA LYS A 227 4.15 0.78 -19.44
C LYS A 227 4.06 0.31 -20.90
N GLY A 228 3.17 -0.64 -21.18
CA GLY A 228 2.92 -1.09 -22.56
C GLY A 228 2.29 -0.03 -23.45
N TRP A 229 1.47 0.85 -22.88
CA TRP A 229 0.84 1.96 -23.60
C TRP A 229 1.81 3.13 -23.84
N LEU A 230 2.60 3.52 -22.83
CA LEU A 230 3.57 4.63 -22.95
C LEU A 230 4.80 4.25 -23.77
N PHE A 231 5.22 2.98 -23.70
CA PHE A 231 6.38 2.46 -24.39
C PHE A 231 5.99 1.23 -25.21
N PRO A 232 5.18 1.40 -26.28
CA PRO A 232 4.86 0.29 -27.15
C PRO A 232 6.16 -0.31 -27.68
N LYS A 233 6.27 -1.64 -27.63
CA LYS A 233 7.44 -2.33 -28.24
C LYS A 233 7.49 -1.87 -29.69
N SER A 234 8.46 -1.02 -30.02
CA SER A 234 8.70 -0.62 -31.41
C SER A 234 8.88 -1.89 -32.22
N GLU A 235 8.30 -1.93 -33.42
CA GLU A 235 8.46 -2.99 -34.41
C GLU A 235 9.93 -3.05 -34.90
N GLN A 236 10.85 -3.39 -34.00
CA GLN A 236 12.25 -3.65 -34.36
C GLN A 236 12.45 -5.14 -34.65
N ASN A 237 11.73 -5.67 -35.62
CA ASN A 237 12.13 -6.89 -36.38
C ASN A 237 11.18 -7.07 -37.58
N ARG A 238 11.20 -6.11 -38.48
CA ARG A 238 10.90 -6.34 -39.90
C ARG A 238 12.09 -5.86 -40.69
N GLY A 239 13.06 -6.71 -40.80
CA GLY A 239 14.22 -6.63 -41.67
C GLY A 239 14.67 -8.04 -41.99
#